data_d7b2bca8644945cf14fa09897e2ce7a7
#
_entry.id   d7b2bca8644945cf14fa09897e2ce7a7
#
_cell.length_a   1.000
_cell.length_b   1.000
_cell.length_c   1.000
_cell.angle_alpha   90.00
_cell.angle_beta   90.00
_cell.angle_gamma   90.00
#
_symmetry.space_group_name_H-M   'P 1'
#
loop_
_entity.id
_entity.type
_entity.pdbx_description
1 polymer ?
#
loop_
_entity_poly.entity_id
_entity_poly.type
_entity_poly.pdbx_seq_one_letter_code
_entity_poly.pdbx_strand_id
1 'polypeptide(L)'
;MNKKYLSKTMAALMLCTSFASFANADKPTVKIYATGGTIAGSSESNMDTTDYKAGKIGVDLLISAVPELKDFAHVIGEQIANTDSNNINQNILLKLSKSISLQLADADTSGVVVTHGTDTLEETAFFLDLTVKSNKPVVIVGAMRPATAISADGGMNLLEAVRLASDDDAQDRGAMVVLNDRIGSAFYTTKTNSTMLDTFKATEQGFLGAFLSGAPHFYYEPTKPVDKPYFDISHVKQLPKVKILYSYQDQDPALLHAAIKEGAKGIVIAGTGNGSLSDVMLEAVQETMDKGIPVVRSTRTGNGFVTPKQEGIGSGVYNPQKAKVLLSLALAHGDNLKTIRNYFEN
;
A
#
# COMPACT_ATOMS: atom_id res chain seq x y z
N MET A 1 2.13 20.63 92.96
CA MET A 1 3.51 20.32 92.62
C MET A 1 3.53 19.58 91.28
N ASN A 2 4.41 19.95 90.45
CA ASN A 2 4.75 19.44 89.16
C ASN A 2 3.94 19.96 87.91
N LYS A 3 4.52 20.98 87.31
CA LYS A 3 4.22 21.53 86.02
C LYS A 3 4.76 20.59 84.96
N LYS A 4 3.95 20.14 84.03
CA LYS A 4 4.39 19.49 82.81
C LYS A 4 4.39 20.53 81.64
N TYR A 5 5.55 20.75 81.04
CA TYR A 5 5.72 21.61 79.93
C TYR A 5 5.12 20.95 78.64
N LEU A 6 4.22 21.66 78.00
CA LEU A 6 3.75 21.30 76.65
C LEU A 6 4.69 21.92 75.66
N SER A 7 5.46 21.05 74.99
CA SER A 7 6.24 21.39 73.83
C SER A 7 5.32 21.47 72.61
N LYS A 8 5.20 22.63 72.00
CA LYS A 8 4.51 22.80 70.69
C LYS A 8 5.51 22.54 69.61
N THR A 9 5.42 21.36 68.99
CA THR A 9 6.13 21.07 67.74
C THR A 9 5.26 21.51 66.58
N MET A 10 5.67 22.59 65.92
CA MET A 10 5.02 23.11 64.71
C MET A 10 5.56 22.30 63.53
N ALA A 11 4.77 21.37 63.04
CA ALA A 11 5.07 20.64 61.79
C ALA A 11 4.73 21.55 60.60
N ALA A 12 5.76 22.05 59.95
CA ALA A 12 5.62 22.75 58.64
C ALA A 12 5.31 21.73 57.55
N LEU A 13 4.05 21.72 57.10
CA LEU A 13 3.63 20.94 55.94
C LEU A 13 4.12 21.68 54.68
N MET A 14 5.28 21.26 54.11
CA MET A 14 5.68 21.70 52.79
C MET A 14 4.77 21.01 51.77
N LEU A 15 3.81 21.76 51.26
CA LEU A 15 3.04 21.37 50.04
C LEU A 15 3.95 21.50 48.85
N CYS A 16 4.61 20.41 48.44
CA CYS A 16 5.23 20.30 47.15
C CYS A 16 4.12 20.22 46.07
N THR A 17 3.70 21.37 45.56
CA THR A 17 2.93 21.43 44.31
C THR A 17 3.88 21.06 43.17
N SER A 18 3.85 19.76 42.83
CA SER A 18 4.41 19.31 41.57
C SER A 18 3.58 19.93 40.46
N PHE A 19 4.04 21.03 39.89
CA PHE A 19 3.60 21.47 38.56
C PHE A 19 4.06 20.37 37.60
N ALA A 20 3.20 19.43 37.28
CA ALA A 20 3.33 18.65 36.07
C ALA A 20 3.28 19.65 34.93
N SER A 21 4.46 20.05 34.44
CA SER A 21 4.57 20.66 33.13
C SER A 21 4.02 19.62 32.17
N PHE A 22 2.77 19.80 31.73
CA PHE A 22 2.33 19.20 30.48
C PHE A 22 3.24 19.80 29.42
N ALA A 23 4.35 19.14 29.15
CA ALA A 23 5.11 19.37 27.95
C ALA A 23 4.06 19.25 26.83
N ASN A 24 3.87 20.33 26.10
CA ASN A 24 3.14 20.29 24.85
C ASN A 24 3.99 19.37 23.97
N ALA A 25 3.70 18.07 23.98
CA ALA A 25 4.39 17.12 23.13
C ALA A 25 4.14 17.62 21.70
N ASP A 26 5.23 18.00 21.01
CA ASP A 26 5.10 18.40 19.62
C ASP A 26 4.37 17.28 18.86
N LYS A 27 3.34 17.68 18.11
CA LYS A 27 2.53 16.73 17.35
C LYS A 27 3.44 15.96 16.38
N PRO A 28 3.19 14.65 16.17
CA PRO A 28 3.97 13.86 15.23
C PRO A 28 3.94 14.48 13.83
N THR A 29 5.04 14.40 13.09
CA THR A 29 5.10 14.89 11.70
C THR A 29 4.71 13.77 10.74
N VAL A 30 3.71 14.02 9.89
CA VAL A 30 3.27 13.13 8.82
C VAL A 30 3.48 13.79 7.46
N LYS A 31 4.19 13.12 6.56
CA LYS A 31 4.39 13.58 5.18
C LYS A 31 3.38 12.95 4.25
N ILE A 32 2.64 13.77 3.50
CA ILE A 32 1.72 13.32 2.44
C ILE A 32 2.42 13.43 1.08
N TYR A 33 2.51 12.32 0.37
CA TYR A 33 2.93 12.24 -1.02
C TYR A 33 1.72 12.09 -1.92
N ALA A 34 1.40 13.13 -2.71
CA ALA A 34 0.24 13.11 -3.58
C ALA A 34 0.61 12.67 -5.01
N THR A 35 -0.15 11.70 -5.55
CA THR A 35 0.03 11.22 -6.92
C THR A 35 -1.14 11.58 -7.84
N GLY A 36 -2.23 12.12 -7.30
CA GLY A 36 -3.46 12.44 -8.04
C GLY A 36 -4.60 11.47 -7.70
N GLY A 37 -5.31 11.00 -8.71
CA GLY A 37 -6.44 10.07 -8.58
C GLY A 37 -7.76 10.73 -8.20
N THR A 38 -8.77 9.91 -7.88
CA THR A 38 -10.15 10.32 -7.57
C THR A 38 -10.25 11.20 -6.33
N ILE A 39 -9.42 10.95 -5.32
CA ILE A 39 -9.38 11.75 -4.08
C ILE A 39 -9.06 13.23 -4.38
N ALA A 40 -8.34 13.47 -5.46
CA ALA A 40 -8.04 14.79 -6.02
C ALA A 40 -8.90 15.08 -7.28
N GLY A 41 -9.99 14.35 -7.46
CA GLY A 41 -10.87 14.44 -8.63
C GLY A 41 -12.01 15.43 -8.45
N SER A 42 -12.47 15.97 -9.57
CA SER A 42 -13.59 16.90 -9.65
C SER A 42 -14.52 16.53 -10.79
N SER A 43 -15.83 16.50 -10.53
CA SER A 43 -16.90 16.38 -11.51
C SER A 43 -17.67 17.70 -11.67
N GLU A 44 -18.37 17.89 -12.79
CA GLU A 44 -19.25 19.05 -13.03
C GLU A 44 -20.56 18.93 -12.23
N SER A 45 -21.01 17.71 -11.93
CA SER A 45 -22.20 17.43 -11.13
C SER A 45 -21.83 16.76 -9.82
N ASN A 46 -22.42 17.22 -8.72
CA ASN A 46 -22.24 16.60 -7.39
C ASN A 46 -22.98 15.24 -7.23
N MET A 47 -23.84 14.89 -8.18
CA MET A 47 -24.48 13.57 -8.25
C MET A 47 -23.68 12.56 -9.08
N ASP A 48 -22.67 13.03 -9.81
CA ASP A 48 -21.84 12.17 -10.63
C ASP A 48 -20.67 11.60 -9.81
N THR A 49 -20.65 10.29 -9.70
CA THR A 49 -19.66 9.57 -8.91
C THR A 49 -18.67 8.79 -9.79
N THR A 50 -18.87 8.75 -11.10
CA THR A 50 -18.11 7.92 -12.03
C THR A 50 -17.51 8.68 -13.21
N ASP A 51 -18.12 9.80 -13.63
CA ASP A 51 -17.59 10.67 -14.67
C ASP A 51 -16.96 11.94 -14.05
N TYR A 52 -15.66 11.91 -13.85
CA TYR A 52 -14.88 12.99 -13.21
C TYR A 52 -13.47 13.08 -13.81
N LYS A 53 -12.83 14.22 -13.60
CA LYS A 53 -11.42 14.43 -13.98
C LYS A 53 -10.53 14.20 -12.76
N ALA A 54 -9.74 13.13 -12.78
CA ALA A 54 -8.78 12.81 -11.73
C ALA A 54 -7.65 13.85 -11.66
N GLY A 55 -7.04 14.04 -10.47
CA GLY A 55 -5.85 14.85 -10.30
C GLY A 55 -6.06 16.34 -10.58
N LYS A 56 -7.20 16.92 -10.26
CA LYS A 56 -7.47 18.35 -10.41
C LYS A 56 -7.07 19.19 -9.21
N ILE A 57 -6.97 18.55 -8.04
CA ILE A 57 -6.70 19.20 -6.76
C ILE A 57 -5.26 18.89 -6.35
N GLY A 58 -4.47 19.92 -6.08
CA GLY A 58 -3.10 19.79 -5.57
C GLY A 58 -3.07 19.41 -4.08
N VAL A 59 -1.92 18.93 -3.61
CA VAL A 59 -1.75 18.43 -2.24
C VAL A 59 -2.08 19.47 -1.17
N ASP A 60 -1.76 20.73 -1.36
CA ASP A 60 -2.04 21.81 -0.40
C ASP A 60 -3.54 22.05 -0.23
N LEU A 61 -4.31 21.94 -1.34
CA LEU A 61 -5.77 22.06 -1.31
C LEU A 61 -6.41 20.83 -0.67
N LEU A 62 -5.87 19.62 -0.88
CA LEU A 62 -6.32 18.41 -0.18
C LEU A 62 -6.14 18.54 1.33
N ILE A 63 -4.98 19.01 1.78
CA ILE A 63 -4.69 19.22 3.21
C ILE A 63 -5.61 20.30 3.79
N SER A 64 -5.80 21.42 3.08
CA SER A 64 -6.65 22.51 3.56
C SER A 64 -8.14 22.17 3.56
N ALA A 65 -8.58 21.22 2.74
CA ALA A 65 -9.97 20.73 2.71
C ALA A 65 -10.34 19.89 3.94
N VAL A 66 -9.36 19.43 4.72
CA VAL A 66 -9.55 18.62 5.93
C VAL A 66 -8.78 19.28 7.10
N PRO A 67 -9.28 20.39 7.65
CA PRO A 67 -8.58 21.16 8.69
C PRO A 67 -8.34 20.37 9.99
N GLU A 68 -9.12 19.32 10.24
CA GLU A 68 -9.01 18.41 11.39
C GLU A 68 -7.69 17.60 11.39
N LEU A 69 -6.98 17.51 10.27
CA LEU A 69 -5.65 16.89 10.20
C LEU A 69 -4.68 17.50 11.22
N LYS A 70 -4.82 18.80 11.48
CA LYS A 70 -4.01 19.53 12.46
C LYS A 70 -4.19 19.05 13.89
N ASP A 71 -5.29 18.34 14.19
CA ASP A 71 -5.55 17.84 15.54
C ASP A 71 -4.65 16.64 15.86
N PHE A 72 -4.21 15.90 14.84
CA PHE A 72 -3.44 14.67 14.99
C PHE A 72 -1.95 14.81 14.67
N ALA A 73 -1.60 15.64 13.67
CA ALA A 73 -0.22 15.72 13.19
C ALA A 73 0.15 17.11 12.67
N HIS A 74 1.46 17.38 12.63
CA HIS A 74 2.03 18.37 11.74
C HIS A 74 2.15 17.78 10.34
N VAL A 75 1.29 18.25 9.42
CA VAL A 75 1.18 17.64 8.08
C VAL A 75 1.94 18.46 7.04
N ILE A 76 2.80 17.80 6.27
CA ILE A 76 3.58 18.38 5.18
C ILE A 76 3.20 17.67 3.88
N GLY A 77 2.91 18.43 2.82
CA GLY A 77 2.54 17.90 1.50
C GLY A 77 3.66 17.95 0.48
N GLU A 78 3.76 16.93 -0.37
CA GLU A 78 4.61 16.92 -1.57
C GLU A 78 3.87 16.33 -2.76
N GLN A 79 3.85 17.05 -3.88
CA GLN A 79 3.25 16.54 -5.12
C GLN A 79 4.28 15.71 -5.90
N ILE A 80 4.12 14.40 -5.94
CA ILE A 80 4.98 13.48 -6.72
C ILE A 80 4.55 13.42 -8.18
N ALA A 81 3.23 13.29 -8.39
CA ALA A 81 2.58 13.31 -9.69
C ALA A 81 1.15 13.87 -9.51
N ASN A 82 0.51 14.25 -10.60
CA ASN A 82 -0.89 14.68 -10.58
C ASN A 82 -1.61 14.07 -11.78
N THR A 83 -1.94 12.79 -11.67
CA THR A 83 -2.46 12.00 -12.79
C THR A 83 -3.49 10.97 -12.33
N ASP A 84 -4.18 10.36 -13.27
CA ASP A 84 -4.94 9.15 -13.05
C ASP A 84 -3.99 7.98 -12.71
N SER A 85 -4.44 7.05 -11.85
CA SER A 85 -3.63 5.92 -11.41
C SER A 85 -3.21 5.00 -12.56
N ASN A 86 -3.98 4.91 -13.63
CA ASN A 86 -3.64 4.17 -14.85
C ASN A 86 -2.37 4.70 -15.55
N ASN A 87 -2.00 5.95 -15.28
CA ASN A 87 -0.82 6.60 -15.84
C ASN A 87 0.39 6.60 -14.88
N ILE A 88 0.26 5.98 -13.71
CA ILE A 88 1.40 5.77 -12.81
C ILE A 88 2.37 4.80 -13.50
N ASN A 89 3.58 5.28 -13.72
CA ASN A 89 4.62 4.53 -14.39
C ASN A 89 5.80 4.22 -13.45
N GLN A 90 6.74 3.41 -13.92
CA GLN A 90 7.89 3.00 -13.12
C GLN A 90 8.74 4.18 -12.58
N ASN A 91 8.83 5.30 -13.32
CA ASN A 91 9.62 6.45 -12.86
C ASN A 91 8.97 7.11 -11.64
N ILE A 92 7.63 7.19 -11.64
CA ILE A 92 6.84 7.68 -10.50
C ILE A 92 7.00 6.73 -9.31
N LEU A 93 6.87 5.41 -9.51
CA LEU A 93 7.04 4.40 -8.45
C LEU A 93 8.43 4.43 -7.83
N LEU A 94 9.48 4.44 -8.65
CA LEU A 94 10.87 4.51 -8.18
C LEU A 94 11.15 5.81 -7.41
N LYS A 95 10.67 6.96 -7.92
CA LYS A 95 10.78 8.25 -7.24
C LYS A 95 10.06 8.20 -5.89
N LEU A 96 8.81 7.74 -5.88
CA LEU A 96 7.98 7.67 -4.68
C LEU A 96 8.63 6.82 -3.58
N SER A 97 9.06 5.59 -3.89
CA SER A 97 9.70 4.70 -2.92
C SER A 97 11.01 5.30 -2.36
N LYS A 98 11.85 5.92 -3.21
CA LYS A 98 13.08 6.58 -2.77
C LYS A 98 12.79 7.78 -1.88
N SER A 99 11.82 8.63 -2.23
CA SER A 99 11.42 9.78 -1.42
C SER A 99 10.87 9.36 -0.06
N ILE A 100 10.03 8.31 -0.01
CA ILE A 100 9.50 7.75 1.23
C ILE A 100 10.62 7.20 2.10
N SER A 101 11.53 6.41 1.53
CA SER A 101 12.65 5.82 2.27
C SER A 101 13.55 6.89 2.90
N LEU A 102 13.82 7.98 2.18
CA LEU A 102 14.58 9.12 2.70
C LEU A 102 13.82 9.85 3.82
N GLN A 103 12.52 10.07 3.65
CA GLN A 103 11.69 10.75 4.65
C GLN A 103 11.59 9.96 5.95
N LEU A 104 11.39 8.64 5.87
CA LEU A 104 11.24 7.79 7.04
C LEU A 104 12.58 7.57 7.79
N ALA A 105 13.71 7.87 7.17
CA ALA A 105 15.01 7.90 7.84
C ALA A 105 15.17 9.12 8.76
N ASP A 106 14.36 10.17 8.56
CA ASP A 106 14.30 11.32 9.45
C ASP A 106 13.61 10.95 10.77
N ALA A 107 14.26 11.25 11.90
CA ALA A 107 13.75 10.93 13.23
C ALA A 107 12.43 11.64 13.56
N ASP A 108 12.25 12.86 13.06
CA ASP A 108 11.09 13.71 13.34
C ASP A 108 9.83 13.27 12.55
N THR A 109 9.98 12.43 11.54
CA THR A 109 8.86 11.88 10.78
C THR A 109 8.29 10.65 11.48
N SER A 110 7.02 10.68 11.84
CA SER A 110 6.31 9.55 12.46
C SER A 110 5.80 8.53 11.44
N GLY A 111 5.36 8.99 10.28
CA GLY A 111 4.87 8.15 9.20
C GLY A 111 4.62 8.92 7.92
N VAL A 112 4.25 8.21 6.87
CA VAL A 112 3.93 8.81 5.57
C VAL A 112 2.57 8.34 5.06
N VAL A 113 1.91 9.23 4.32
CA VAL A 113 0.66 8.94 3.60
C VAL A 113 0.89 9.11 2.10
N VAL A 114 0.36 8.22 1.30
CA VAL A 114 0.36 8.33 -0.17
C VAL A 114 -1.08 8.43 -0.64
N THR A 115 -1.47 9.57 -1.22
CA THR A 115 -2.77 9.68 -1.88
C THR A 115 -2.67 9.18 -3.32
N HIS A 116 -3.60 8.30 -3.72
CA HIS A 116 -3.52 7.56 -4.97
C HIS A 116 -4.90 7.32 -5.59
N GLY A 117 -4.96 7.18 -6.91
CA GLY A 117 -6.17 6.72 -7.59
C GLY A 117 -6.40 5.22 -7.36
N THR A 118 -7.66 4.82 -7.21
CA THR A 118 -8.03 3.50 -6.71
C THR A 118 -7.77 2.34 -7.67
N ASP A 119 -7.70 2.58 -9.01
CA ASP A 119 -7.63 1.51 -10.00
C ASP A 119 -6.33 0.70 -9.93
N THR A 120 -5.20 1.35 -9.66
CA THR A 120 -3.90 0.67 -9.49
C THR A 120 -3.28 0.90 -8.10
N LEU A 121 -4.08 1.35 -7.12
CA LEU A 121 -3.64 1.60 -5.75
C LEU A 121 -2.96 0.36 -5.15
N GLU A 122 -3.54 -0.83 -5.31
CA GLU A 122 -3.00 -2.07 -4.77
C GLU A 122 -1.61 -2.42 -5.31
N GLU A 123 -1.32 -2.06 -6.58
CA GLU A 123 -0.02 -2.29 -7.21
C GLU A 123 1.06 -1.38 -6.59
N THR A 124 0.73 -0.10 -6.44
CA THR A 124 1.62 0.87 -5.77
C THR A 124 1.82 0.53 -4.30
N ALA A 125 0.75 0.17 -3.59
CA ALA A 125 0.82 -0.22 -2.19
C ALA A 125 1.72 -1.45 -1.98
N PHE A 126 1.55 -2.49 -2.79
CA PHE A 126 2.37 -3.68 -2.77
C PHE A 126 3.83 -3.39 -3.16
N PHE A 127 4.06 -2.55 -4.17
CA PHE A 127 5.40 -2.12 -4.55
C PHE A 127 6.13 -1.42 -3.38
N LEU A 128 5.46 -0.50 -2.69
CA LEU A 128 6.02 0.20 -1.53
C LEU A 128 6.27 -0.76 -0.35
N ASP A 129 5.39 -1.73 -0.14
CA ASP A 129 5.53 -2.74 0.91
C ASP A 129 6.76 -3.64 0.71
N LEU A 130 7.18 -3.84 -0.54
CA LEU A 130 8.37 -4.62 -0.90
C LEU A 130 9.65 -3.79 -1.03
N THR A 131 9.57 -2.46 -1.12
CA THR A 131 10.75 -1.61 -1.43
C THR A 131 11.07 -0.56 -0.37
N VAL A 132 10.18 -0.32 0.60
CA VAL A 132 10.43 0.58 1.72
C VAL A 132 10.72 -0.22 2.97
N LYS A 133 11.96 -0.12 3.48
CA LYS A 133 12.37 -0.78 4.72
C LYS A 133 12.29 0.20 5.88
N SER A 134 11.19 0.15 6.62
CA SER A 134 10.99 0.99 7.80
C SER A 134 10.04 0.27 8.77
N ASN A 135 10.18 0.56 10.07
CA ASN A 135 9.19 0.20 11.08
C ASN A 135 8.07 1.27 11.17
N LYS A 136 8.31 2.48 10.67
CA LYS A 136 7.32 3.56 10.66
C LYS A 136 6.22 3.31 9.63
N PRO A 137 4.98 3.75 9.89
CA PRO A 137 3.84 3.51 9.01
C PRO A 137 4.00 4.11 7.60
N VAL A 138 3.64 3.33 6.59
CA VAL A 138 3.43 3.76 5.20
C VAL A 138 1.97 3.49 4.86
N VAL A 139 1.17 4.54 4.75
CA VAL A 139 -0.29 4.41 4.57
C VAL A 139 -0.67 4.89 3.17
N ILE A 140 -1.33 4.03 2.40
CA ILE A 140 -1.82 4.35 1.07
C ILE A 140 -3.33 4.55 1.14
N VAL A 141 -3.81 5.67 0.59
CA VAL A 141 -5.21 6.07 0.65
C VAL A 141 -5.71 6.57 -0.70
N GLY A 142 -6.97 6.34 -0.96
CA GLY A 142 -7.66 6.84 -2.13
C GLY A 142 -9.10 7.24 -1.81
N ALA A 143 -9.89 7.50 -2.85
CA ALA A 143 -11.32 7.69 -2.74
C ALA A 143 -12.03 7.04 -3.93
N MET A 144 -13.20 6.47 -3.69
CA MET A 144 -14.03 5.88 -4.74
C MET A 144 -14.94 6.93 -5.39
N ARG A 145 -15.16 8.06 -4.73
CA ARG A 145 -15.98 9.18 -5.21
C ARG A 145 -15.16 10.46 -5.32
N PRO A 146 -15.39 11.29 -6.34
CA PRO A 146 -14.68 12.56 -6.50
C PRO A 146 -14.99 13.51 -5.34
N ALA A 147 -14.08 14.43 -5.06
CA ALA A 147 -14.21 15.37 -3.95
C ALA A 147 -15.46 16.25 -4.04
N THR A 148 -16.02 16.44 -5.24
CA THR A 148 -17.25 17.21 -5.50
C THR A 148 -18.55 16.43 -5.28
N ALA A 149 -18.50 15.09 -5.10
CA ALA A 149 -19.70 14.28 -4.92
C ALA A 149 -20.37 14.55 -3.56
N ILE A 150 -21.72 14.46 -3.49
CA ILE A 150 -22.50 14.67 -2.26
C ILE A 150 -21.99 13.79 -1.10
N SER A 151 -21.61 12.55 -1.40
CA SER A 151 -21.11 11.60 -0.40
C SER A 151 -19.66 11.22 -0.70
N ALA A 152 -18.81 12.24 -0.97
CA ALA A 152 -17.38 12.05 -1.17
C ALA A 152 -16.75 11.39 0.05
N ASP A 153 -15.97 10.32 -0.17
CA ASP A 153 -15.31 9.55 0.87
C ASP A 153 -13.87 10.02 1.14
N GLY A 154 -13.31 10.85 0.25
CA GLY A 154 -11.89 11.21 0.29
C GLY A 154 -11.45 11.96 1.53
N GLY A 155 -12.28 12.88 2.06
CA GLY A 155 -11.94 13.65 3.25
C GLY A 155 -11.76 12.78 4.51
N MET A 156 -12.71 11.86 4.75
CA MET A 156 -12.64 10.94 5.88
C MET A 156 -11.48 9.95 5.69
N ASN A 157 -11.35 9.35 4.51
CA ASN A 157 -10.24 8.43 4.23
C ASN A 157 -8.86 9.10 4.45
N LEU A 158 -8.70 10.37 4.05
CA LEU A 158 -7.46 11.11 4.27
C LEU A 158 -7.18 11.38 5.76
N LEU A 159 -8.23 11.78 6.50
CA LEU A 159 -8.14 12.00 7.95
C LEU A 159 -7.68 10.72 8.67
N GLU A 160 -8.31 9.60 8.37
CA GLU A 160 -7.98 8.29 8.91
C GLU A 160 -6.54 7.86 8.55
N ALA A 161 -6.13 8.08 7.30
CA ALA A 161 -4.78 7.74 6.85
C ALA A 161 -3.70 8.54 7.60
N VAL A 162 -3.92 9.85 7.82
CA VAL A 162 -2.97 10.70 8.57
C VAL A 162 -2.98 10.29 10.04
N ARG A 163 -4.15 10.03 10.64
CA ARG A 163 -4.25 9.55 12.01
C ARG A 163 -3.51 8.22 12.20
N LEU A 164 -3.69 7.27 11.27
CA LEU A 164 -2.96 6.00 11.30
C LEU A 164 -1.45 6.19 11.14
N ALA A 165 -1.02 7.08 10.24
CA ALA A 165 0.41 7.36 10.03
C ALA A 165 1.07 8.05 11.23
N SER A 166 0.30 8.64 12.13
CA SER A 166 0.76 9.28 13.37
C SER A 166 0.63 8.39 14.61
N ASP A 167 0.10 7.17 14.48
CA ASP A 167 -0.20 6.26 15.57
C ASP A 167 0.96 5.29 15.82
N ASP A 168 1.41 5.17 17.07
CA ASP A 168 2.51 4.27 17.45
C ASP A 168 2.14 2.79 17.26
N ASP A 169 0.88 2.43 17.44
CA ASP A 169 0.39 1.05 17.24
C ASP A 169 0.39 0.64 15.75
N ALA A 170 0.58 1.60 14.84
CA ALA A 170 0.71 1.35 13.40
C ALA A 170 2.13 0.93 12.97
N GLN A 171 3.10 0.97 13.88
CA GLN A 171 4.49 0.58 13.59
C GLN A 171 4.63 -0.92 13.35
N ASP A 172 5.66 -1.30 12.59
CA ASP A 172 6.04 -2.68 12.26
C ASP A 172 4.99 -3.51 11.51
N ARG A 173 3.98 -2.86 10.88
CA ARG A 173 2.91 -3.54 10.14
C ARG A 173 3.11 -3.57 8.63
N GLY A 174 4.24 -3.03 8.11
CA GLY A 174 4.48 -2.84 6.69
C GLY A 174 3.62 -1.71 6.11
N ALA A 175 3.47 -1.68 4.79
CA ALA A 175 2.57 -0.73 4.16
C ALA A 175 1.11 -1.14 4.35
N MET A 176 0.24 -0.15 4.57
CA MET A 176 -1.18 -0.35 4.85
C MET A 176 -2.05 0.44 3.88
N VAL A 177 -3.23 -0.09 3.58
CA VAL A 177 -4.25 0.55 2.75
C VAL A 177 -5.43 0.98 3.63
N VAL A 178 -5.81 2.25 3.54
CA VAL A 178 -6.93 2.80 4.31
C VAL A 178 -7.98 3.35 3.35
N LEU A 179 -9.15 2.75 3.35
CA LEU A 179 -10.38 3.23 2.71
C LEU A 179 -11.60 2.67 3.44
N ASN A 180 -12.67 3.45 3.51
CA ASN A 180 -13.98 3.01 4.01
C ASN A 180 -13.89 2.40 5.43
N ASP A 181 -13.26 3.13 6.36
CA ASP A 181 -13.04 2.75 7.76
C ASP A 181 -12.26 1.43 7.97
N ARG A 182 -11.53 0.94 6.96
CA ARG A 182 -10.79 -0.33 7.04
C ARG A 182 -9.29 -0.11 6.92
N ILE A 183 -8.53 -0.89 7.71
CA ILE A 183 -7.08 -0.95 7.67
C ILE A 183 -6.68 -2.31 7.10
N GLY A 184 -6.20 -2.32 5.86
CA GLY A 184 -5.75 -3.53 5.16
C GLY A 184 -4.25 -3.60 5.03
N SER A 185 -3.68 -4.80 4.99
CA SER A 185 -2.28 -5.00 4.60
C SER A 185 -2.12 -4.71 3.10
N ALA A 186 -1.15 -3.89 2.71
CA ALA A 186 -0.83 -3.67 1.30
C ALA A 186 -0.46 -4.97 0.57
N PHE A 187 0.10 -5.93 1.30
CA PHE A 187 0.48 -7.22 0.75
C PHE A 187 -0.73 -8.01 0.24
N TYR A 188 -1.85 -8.02 0.98
CA TYR A 188 -3.02 -8.84 0.65
C TYR A 188 -4.21 -8.06 0.07
N THR A 189 -4.33 -6.77 0.39
CA THR A 189 -5.49 -5.97 -0.04
C THR A 189 -5.53 -5.80 -1.55
N THR A 190 -6.72 -6.00 -2.15
CA THR A 190 -6.98 -5.83 -3.59
C THR A 190 -8.31 -5.12 -3.82
N LYS A 191 -8.46 -4.47 -4.98
CA LYS A 191 -9.71 -3.87 -5.43
C LYS A 191 -10.62 -4.96 -6.00
N THR A 192 -11.69 -5.29 -5.29
CA THR A 192 -12.61 -6.40 -5.64
C THR A 192 -13.85 -5.99 -6.40
N ASN A 193 -14.13 -4.68 -6.47
CA ASN A 193 -15.30 -4.13 -7.16
C ASN A 193 -14.93 -2.83 -7.88
N SER A 194 -15.54 -2.58 -9.01
CA SER A 194 -15.22 -1.42 -9.85
C SER A 194 -15.67 -0.06 -9.27
N THR A 195 -16.79 -0.01 -8.54
CA THR A 195 -17.46 1.25 -8.17
C THR A 195 -17.88 1.38 -6.70
N MET A 196 -18.01 0.26 -5.97
CA MET A 196 -18.48 0.29 -4.59
C MET A 196 -17.42 0.83 -3.62
N LEU A 197 -17.85 1.54 -2.57
CA LEU A 197 -16.96 2.03 -1.52
C LEU A 197 -16.28 0.87 -0.78
N ASP A 198 -17.01 -0.21 -0.50
CA ASP A 198 -16.51 -1.42 0.14
C ASP A 198 -15.82 -2.35 -0.87
N THR A 199 -14.78 -1.85 -1.53
CA THR A 199 -14.11 -2.57 -2.62
C THR A 199 -12.73 -3.11 -2.26
N PHE A 200 -11.99 -2.47 -1.36
CA PHE A 200 -10.65 -2.92 -0.98
C PHE A 200 -10.72 -3.98 0.12
N LYS A 201 -10.37 -5.21 -0.24
CA LYS A 201 -10.49 -6.39 0.64
C LYS A 201 -9.26 -7.28 0.56
N ALA A 202 -8.97 -7.97 1.65
CA ALA A 202 -8.12 -9.15 1.70
C ALA A 202 -9.04 -10.33 2.02
N THR A 203 -9.59 -10.96 0.99
CA THR A 203 -10.74 -11.88 1.10
C THR A 203 -10.45 -13.09 1.99
N GLU A 204 -9.23 -13.61 1.91
CA GLU A 204 -8.79 -14.78 2.68
C GLU A 204 -8.20 -14.40 4.05
N GLN A 205 -7.41 -13.30 4.11
CA GLN A 205 -6.63 -12.93 5.29
C GLN A 205 -7.33 -11.92 6.19
N GLY A 206 -8.35 -11.21 5.67
CA GLY A 206 -9.07 -10.18 6.41
C GLY A 206 -8.32 -8.86 6.54
N PHE A 207 -8.86 -7.98 7.37
CA PHE A 207 -8.27 -6.68 7.67
C PHE A 207 -7.34 -6.74 8.89
N LEU A 208 -6.38 -5.85 8.95
CA LEU A 208 -5.53 -5.64 10.13
C LEU A 208 -6.31 -4.96 11.27
N GLY A 209 -7.30 -4.15 10.91
CA GLY A 209 -8.10 -3.37 11.83
C GLY A 209 -9.17 -2.55 11.13
N ALA A 210 -9.82 -1.69 11.91
CA ALA A 210 -10.81 -0.73 11.42
C ALA A 210 -10.75 0.56 12.23
N PHE A 211 -11.33 1.63 11.69
CA PHE A 211 -11.57 2.85 12.44
C PHE A 211 -12.91 2.76 13.17
N LEU A 212 -12.91 3.05 14.46
CA LEU A 212 -14.08 3.11 15.30
C LEU A 212 -14.10 4.47 16.01
N SER A 213 -15.16 5.24 15.78
CA SER A 213 -15.27 6.62 16.30
C SER A 213 -14.05 7.47 15.95
N GLY A 214 -13.52 7.28 14.73
CA GLY A 214 -12.35 7.98 14.21
C GLY A 214 -11.00 7.53 14.78
N ALA A 215 -10.91 6.50 15.63
CA ALA A 215 -9.68 5.93 16.15
C ALA A 215 -9.32 4.61 15.44
N PRO A 216 -8.04 4.35 15.12
CA PRO A 216 -7.63 3.06 14.61
C PRO A 216 -7.75 2.00 15.70
N HIS A 217 -8.26 0.84 15.31
CA HIS A 217 -8.42 -0.34 16.16
C HIS A 217 -7.82 -1.54 15.44
N PHE A 218 -6.68 -2.03 15.88
CA PHE A 218 -6.05 -3.23 15.34
C PHE A 218 -6.63 -4.49 15.99
N TYR A 219 -6.80 -5.52 15.18
CA TYR A 219 -7.29 -6.84 15.62
C TYR A 219 -6.16 -7.77 16.07
N TYR A 220 -4.93 -7.45 15.69
CA TYR A 220 -3.75 -8.27 15.91
C TYR A 220 -2.55 -7.41 16.32
N GLU A 221 -1.64 -7.99 17.08
CA GLU A 221 -0.30 -7.45 17.27
C GLU A 221 0.41 -7.24 15.92
N PRO A 222 1.48 -6.42 15.85
CA PRO A 222 2.24 -6.26 14.62
C PRO A 222 2.67 -7.61 14.05
N THR A 223 2.18 -7.93 12.86
CA THR A 223 2.45 -9.18 12.16
C THR A 223 2.78 -8.90 10.70
N LYS A 224 3.66 -9.70 10.13
CA LYS A 224 4.11 -9.55 8.73
C LYS A 224 3.77 -10.82 7.96
N PRO A 225 3.51 -10.72 6.66
CA PRO A 225 3.39 -11.91 5.80
C PRO A 225 4.63 -12.79 5.92
N VAL A 226 4.40 -14.12 5.92
CA VAL A 226 5.50 -15.09 5.97
C VAL A 226 6.38 -14.92 4.74
N ASP A 227 7.70 -14.98 4.94
CA ASP A 227 8.72 -14.89 3.89
C ASP A 227 8.59 -13.68 2.93
N LYS A 228 7.97 -12.58 3.42
CA LYS A 228 7.85 -11.35 2.64
C LYS A 228 9.23 -10.85 2.20
N PRO A 229 9.53 -10.77 0.88
CA PRO A 229 10.81 -10.28 0.41
C PRO A 229 10.92 -8.76 0.56
N TYR A 230 12.15 -8.29 0.63
CA TYR A 230 12.51 -6.88 0.52
C TYR A 230 13.50 -6.69 -0.63
N PHE A 231 13.28 -5.65 -1.44
CA PHE A 231 14.15 -5.30 -2.56
C PHE A 231 14.72 -3.89 -2.37
N ASP A 232 16.03 -3.79 -2.27
CA ASP A 232 16.71 -2.50 -2.33
C ASP A 232 16.74 -1.98 -3.78
N ILE A 233 15.97 -0.92 -4.03
CA ILE A 233 15.88 -0.28 -5.35
C ILE A 233 16.68 1.02 -5.45
N SER A 234 17.57 1.31 -4.48
CA SER A 234 18.37 2.55 -4.47
C SER A 234 19.15 2.75 -5.78
N HIS A 235 19.65 1.68 -6.34
CA HIS A 235 20.42 1.66 -7.58
C HIS A 235 19.60 1.43 -8.85
N VAL A 236 18.33 1.06 -8.72
CA VAL A 236 17.46 0.74 -9.85
C VAL A 236 17.06 2.03 -10.58
N LYS A 237 17.39 2.10 -11.87
CA LYS A 237 16.98 3.21 -12.75
C LYS A 237 15.76 2.87 -13.59
N GLN A 238 15.56 1.58 -13.90
CA GLN A 238 14.47 1.09 -14.72
C GLN A 238 14.11 -0.33 -14.30
N LEU A 239 12.82 -0.63 -14.23
CA LEU A 239 12.33 -1.98 -13.98
C LEU A 239 12.30 -2.78 -15.29
N PRO A 240 12.67 -4.07 -15.27
CA PRO A 240 12.52 -4.95 -16.41
C PRO A 240 11.08 -5.04 -16.89
N LYS A 241 10.89 -5.18 -18.20
CA LYS A 241 9.57 -5.30 -18.82
C LYS A 241 8.94 -6.66 -18.47
N VAL A 242 7.92 -6.67 -17.65
CA VAL A 242 7.07 -7.82 -17.34
C VAL A 242 5.67 -7.57 -17.89
N LYS A 243 5.11 -8.56 -18.59
CA LYS A 243 3.78 -8.50 -19.20
C LYS A 243 2.81 -9.43 -18.50
N ILE A 244 1.55 -9.00 -18.36
CA ILE A 244 0.45 -9.85 -17.90
C ILE A 244 -0.36 -10.26 -19.12
N LEU A 245 -0.62 -11.57 -19.26
CA LEU A 245 -1.48 -12.15 -20.27
C LEU A 245 -2.73 -12.72 -19.60
N TYR A 246 -3.89 -12.43 -20.15
CA TYR A 246 -5.15 -12.95 -19.63
C TYR A 246 -5.55 -14.23 -20.37
N SER A 247 -5.72 -15.35 -19.66
CA SER A 247 -6.07 -16.63 -20.25
C SER A 247 -7.58 -16.78 -20.42
N TYR A 248 -7.97 -17.42 -21.52
CA TYR A 248 -9.35 -17.68 -21.90
C TYR A 248 -9.46 -19.03 -22.61
N GLN A 249 -10.68 -19.50 -22.83
CA GLN A 249 -10.94 -20.73 -23.57
C GLN A 249 -10.45 -20.59 -25.02
N ASP A 250 -9.82 -21.65 -25.56
CA ASP A 250 -9.26 -21.68 -26.94
C ASP A 250 -8.14 -20.63 -27.18
N GLN A 251 -7.36 -20.33 -26.12
CA GLN A 251 -6.20 -19.44 -26.23
C GLN A 251 -5.04 -20.13 -26.92
N ASP A 252 -4.49 -19.48 -27.94
CA ASP A 252 -3.21 -19.80 -28.58
C ASP A 252 -2.03 -19.03 -27.93
N PRO A 253 -0.76 -19.42 -28.23
CA PRO A 253 0.42 -18.77 -27.65
C PRO A 253 0.86 -17.50 -28.38
N ALA A 254 0.14 -16.98 -29.35
CA ALA A 254 0.58 -15.84 -30.19
C ALA A 254 0.90 -14.58 -29.35
N LEU A 255 0.07 -14.27 -28.34
CA LEU A 255 0.33 -13.12 -27.46
C LEU A 255 1.57 -13.33 -26.57
N LEU A 256 1.84 -14.55 -26.12
CA LEU A 256 3.06 -14.90 -25.38
C LEU A 256 4.31 -14.66 -26.26
N HIS A 257 4.30 -15.20 -27.48
CA HIS A 257 5.40 -15.00 -28.42
C HIS A 257 5.59 -13.52 -28.79
N ALA A 258 4.50 -12.79 -29.00
CA ALA A 258 4.55 -11.35 -29.26
C ALA A 258 5.15 -10.58 -28.06
N ALA A 259 4.77 -10.89 -26.83
CA ALA A 259 5.32 -10.25 -25.64
C ALA A 259 6.85 -10.47 -25.52
N ILE A 260 7.32 -11.68 -25.80
CA ILE A 260 8.75 -12.02 -25.81
C ILE A 260 9.48 -11.26 -26.92
N LYS A 261 8.92 -11.24 -28.13
CA LYS A 261 9.48 -10.50 -29.27
C LYS A 261 9.61 -9.00 -28.98
N GLU A 262 8.67 -8.43 -28.23
CA GLU A 262 8.68 -7.04 -27.76
C GLU A 262 9.63 -6.81 -26.56
N GLY A 263 10.44 -7.81 -26.20
CA GLY A 263 11.50 -7.71 -25.20
C GLY A 263 11.04 -7.86 -23.77
N ALA A 264 9.92 -8.56 -23.50
CA ALA A 264 9.53 -8.94 -22.14
C ALA A 264 10.64 -9.79 -21.49
N LYS A 265 10.98 -9.48 -20.25
CA LYS A 265 11.97 -10.18 -19.43
C LYS A 265 11.31 -11.15 -18.44
N GLY A 266 10.00 -11.08 -18.32
CA GLY A 266 9.18 -11.98 -17.53
C GLY A 266 7.73 -11.89 -17.97
N ILE A 267 6.98 -12.94 -17.74
CA ILE A 267 5.57 -13.07 -18.10
C ILE A 267 4.79 -13.51 -16.87
N VAL A 268 3.62 -12.94 -16.69
CA VAL A 268 2.60 -13.42 -15.76
C VAL A 268 1.38 -13.81 -16.59
N ILE A 269 0.83 -14.98 -16.35
CA ILE A 269 -0.41 -15.42 -17.00
C ILE A 269 -1.52 -15.50 -15.96
N ALA A 270 -2.57 -14.69 -16.13
CA ALA A 270 -3.80 -14.78 -15.36
C ALA A 270 -4.59 -16.00 -15.85
N GLY A 271 -4.21 -17.18 -15.37
CA GLY A 271 -4.73 -18.48 -15.79
C GLY A 271 -6.15 -18.75 -15.31
N THR A 272 -6.73 -19.84 -15.74
CA THR A 272 -8.04 -20.31 -15.26
C THR A 272 -7.89 -21.10 -13.97
N GLY A 273 -8.89 -21.01 -13.07
CA GLY A 273 -8.89 -21.76 -11.81
C GLY A 273 -7.56 -21.67 -11.06
N ASN A 274 -6.94 -22.80 -10.75
CA ASN A 274 -5.62 -22.89 -10.10
C ASN A 274 -4.45 -22.63 -11.08
N GLY A 275 -4.49 -21.51 -11.80
CA GLY A 275 -3.47 -21.14 -12.78
C GLY A 275 -3.33 -22.11 -13.95
N SER A 276 -4.42 -22.82 -14.30
CA SER A 276 -4.43 -23.80 -15.39
C SER A 276 -4.40 -23.12 -16.76
N LEU A 277 -3.74 -23.76 -17.69
CA LEU A 277 -3.56 -23.34 -19.09
C LEU A 277 -3.88 -24.54 -20.01
N SER A 278 -4.16 -24.27 -21.29
CA SER A 278 -4.27 -25.32 -22.31
C SER A 278 -2.92 -25.97 -22.61
N ASP A 279 -2.92 -27.18 -23.18
CA ASP A 279 -1.68 -27.92 -23.48
C ASP A 279 -0.73 -27.11 -24.38
N VAL A 280 -1.27 -26.49 -25.42
CA VAL A 280 -0.46 -25.63 -26.33
C VAL A 280 0.15 -24.42 -25.61
N MET A 281 -0.52 -23.90 -24.60
CA MET A 281 0.02 -22.82 -23.78
C MET A 281 1.09 -23.33 -22.80
N LEU A 282 0.92 -24.54 -22.23
CA LEU A 282 1.92 -25.16 -21.34
C LEU A 282 3.22 -25.44 -22.10
N GLU A 283 3.16 -25.95 -23.33
CA GLU A 283 4.31 -26.14 -24.20
C GLU A 283 5.04 -24.80 -24.44
N ALA A 284 4.32 -23.74 -24.81
CA ALA A 284 4.89 -22.42 -25.04
C ALA A 284 5.49 -21.78 -23.77
N VAL A 285 4.89 -22.05 -22.58
CA VAL A 285 5.44 -21.66 -21.29
C VAL A 285 6.77 -22.34 -21.04
N GLN A 286 6.85 -23.67 -21.24
CA GLN A 286 8.09 -24.42 -21.07
C GLN A 286 9.19 -23.92 -21.99
N GLU A 287 8.91 -23.76 -23.27
CA GLU A 287 9.87 -23.20 -24.25
C GLU A 287 10.37 -21.80 -23.84
N THR A 288 9.51 -20.99 -23.24
CA THR A 288 9.86 -19.65 -22.77
C THR A 288 10.80 -19.72 -21.56
N MET A 289 10.52 -20.62 -20.63
CA MET A 289 11.36 -20.82 -19.45
C MET A 289 12.71 -21.44 -19.81
N ASP A 290 12.78 -22.33 -20.79
CA ASP A 290 14.03 -22.90 -21.31
C ASP A 290 14.95 -21.83 -21.93
N LYS A 291 14.37 -20.74 -22.42
CA LYS A 291 15.11 -19.53 -22.88
C LYS A 291 15.53 -18.61 -21.72
N GLY A 292 15.30 -19.00 -20.47
CA GLY A 292 15.66 -18.23 -19.28
C GLY A 292 14.69 -17.08 -18.94
N ILE A 293 13.50 -17.03 -19.55
CA ILE A 293 12.47 -16.01 -19.25
C ILE A 293 11.47 -16.61 -18.28
N PRO A 294 11.39 -16.12 -17.01
CA PRO A 294 10.44 -16.64 -16.03
C PRO A 294 9.00 -16.38 -16.45
N VAL A 295 8.17 -17.41 -16.31
CA VAL A 295 6.72 -17.37 -16.53
C VAL A 295 6.02 -17.75 -15.24
N VAL A 296 5.26 -16.82 -14.65
CA VAL A 296 4.46 -17.01 -13.44
C VAL A 296 3.01 -17.28 -13.84
N ARG A 297 2.47 -18.40 -13.40
CA ARG A 297 1.05 -18.75 -13.55
C ARG A 297 0.29 -18.25 -12.32
N SER A 298 -0.49 -17.20 -12.49
CA SER A 298 -1.43 -16.68 -11.53
C SER A 298 -2.86 -17.06 -11.93
N THR A 299 -3.86 -16.49 -11.28
CA THR A 299 -5.27 -16.80 -11.56
C THR A 299 -6.08 -15.55 -11.88
N ARG A 300 -7.06 -15.69 -12.77
CA ARG A 300 -8.05 -14.63 -13.06
C ARG A 300 -9.26 -14.63 -12.12
N THR A 301 -9.31 -15.57 -11.16
CA THR A 301 -10.41 -15.63 -10.18
C THR A 301 -10.37 -14.51 -9.15
N GLY A 302 -9.24 -13.81 -9.02
CA GLY A 302 -9.05 -12.70 -8.08
C GLY A 302 -8.63 -13.11 -6.67
N ASN A 303 -8.85 -14.35 -6.26
CA ASN A 303 -8.50 -14.88 -4.92
C ASN A 303 -8.06 -16.34 -5.02
N GLY A 304 -7.47 -16.85 -3.94
CA GLY A 304 -7.01 -18.22 -3.79
C GLY A 304 -5.50 -18.37 -3.95
N PHE A 305 -5.03 -19.59 -3.81
CA PHE A 305 -3.63 -19.97 -3.88
C PHE A 305 -3.38 -20.75 -5.17
N VAL A 306 -2.43 -20.32 -5.98
CA VAL A 306 -1.99 -21.04 -7.18
C VAL A 306 -0.82 -21.94 -6.82
N THR A 307 -1.07 -23.25 -6.83
CA THR A 307 -0.09 -24.26 -6.42
C THR A 307 1.06 -24.41 -7.40
N PRO A 308 2.26 -24.77 -6.92
CA PRO A 308 3.40 -25.14 -7.76
C PRO A 308 3.02 -26.27 -8.75
N LYS A 309 3.57 -26.20 -9.97
CA LYS A 309 3.50 -27.25 -11.00
C LYS A 309 4.81 -27.31 -11.74
N GLN A 310 4.99 -28.31 -12.58
CA GLN A 310 6.20 -28.50 -13.36
C GLN A 310 6.39 -27.35 -14.36
N GLU A 311 5.33 -27.00 -15.10
CA GLU A 311 5.37 -25.95 -16.10
C GLU A 311 5.06 -24.59 -15.49
N GLY A 312 5.97 -23.65 -15.62
CA GLY A 312 5.84 -22.31 -15.04
C GLY A 312 6.07 -22.28 -13.53
N ILE A 313 5.91 -21.11 -12.95
CA ILE A 313 6.01 -20.82 -11.51
C ILE A 313 4.59 -20.57 -10.99
N GLY A 314 4.15 -21.28 -9.96
CA GLY A 314 2.87 -21.00 -9.30
C GLY A 314 2.94 -19.66 -8.57
N SER A 315 1.92 -18.81 -8.71
CA SER A 315 1.96 -17.48 -8.08
C SER A 315 1.69 -17.48 -6.58
N GLY A 316 1.40 -18.63 -5.96
CA GLY A 316 1.01 -18.65 -4.55
C GLY A 316 -0.22 -17.77 -4.32
N VAL A 317 -0.11 -16.87 -3.34
CA VAL A 317 -1.17 -15.92 -2.95
C VAL A 317 -1.28 -14.67 -3.83
N TYR A 318 -0.37 -14.50 -4.79
CA TYR A 318 -0.31 -13.26 -5.57
C TYR A 318 -1.26 -13.28 -6.75
N ASN A 319 -2.16 -12.28 -6.82
CA ASN A 319 -2.94 -12.02 -8.02
C ASN A 319 -2.02 -11.57 -9.19
N PRO A 320 -2.50 -11.50 -10.44
CA PRO A 320 -1.63 -11.22 -11.59
C PRO A 320 -0.85 -9.91 -11.49
N GLN A 321 -1.47 -8.83 -11.00
CA GLN A 321 -0.82 -7.53 -10.88
C GLN A 321 0.25 -7.50 -9.78
N LYS A 322 0.02 -8.13 -8.63
CA LYS A 322 1.03 -8.28 -7.57
C LYS A 322 2.16 -9.22 -8.00
N ALA A 323 1.83 -10.32 -8.68
CA ALA A 323 2.83 -11.22 -9.25
C ALA A 323 3.72 -10.49 -10.26
N LYS A 324 3.17 -9.59 -11.08
CA LYS A 324 3.93 -8.75 -12.01
C LYS A 324 4.86 -7.78 -11.28
N VAL A 325 4.41 -7.16 -10.19
CA VAL A 325 5.25 -6.28 -9.36
C VAL A 325 6.42 -7.06 -8.76
N LEU A 326 6.13 -8.19 -8.11
CA LEU A 326 7.15 -9.04 -7.48
C LEU A 326 8.17 -9.55 -8.49
N LEU A 327 7.72 -10.06 -9.64
CA LEU A 327 8.60 -10.54 -10.71
C LEU A 327 9.47 -9.42 -11.29
N SER A 328 8.93 -8.20 -11.45
CA SER A 328 9.69 -7.05 -11.92
C SER A 328 10.80 -6.65 -10.95
N LEU A 329 10.52 -6.70 -9.64
CA LEU A 329 11.49 -6.40 -8.57
C LEU A 329 12.57 -7.47 -8.49
N ALA A 330 12.21 -8.74 -8.51
CA ALA A 330 13.16 -9.85 -8.49
C ALA A 330 14.11 -9.83 -9.70
N LEU A 331 13.60 -9.56 -10.89
CA LEU A 331 14.40 -9.38 -12.08
C LEU A 331 15.30 -8.13 -12.03
N ALA A 332 14.83 -7.02 -11.45
CA ALA A 332 15.64 -5.82 -11.25
C ALA A 332 16.76 -6.04 -10.21
N HIS A 333 16.54 -6.90 -9.23
CA HIS A 333 17.52 -7.32 -8.23
C HIS A 333 18.58 -8.25 -8.82
N GLY A 334 18.32 -8.87 -9.98
CA GLY A 334 19.23 -9.80 -10.66
C GLY A 334 19.09 -11.25 -10.18
N ASP A 335 17.97 -11.61 -9.59
CA ASP A 335 17.72 -12.94 -9.06
C ASP A 335 17.64 -14.00 -10.18
N ASN A 336 18.19 -15.16 -9.91
CA ASN A 336 18.08 -16.31 -10.79
C ASN A 336 16.70 -16.98 -10.68
N LEU A 337 16.38 -17.85 -11.65
CA LEU A 337 15.09 -18.51 -11.74
C LEU A 337 14.72 -19.31 -10.48
N LYS A 338 15.70 -19.92 -9.80
CA LYS A 338 15.46 -20.67 -8.55
C LYS A 338 15.02 -19.73 -7.42
N THR A 339 15.73 -18.60 -7.26
CA THR A 339 15.38 -17.58 -6.25
C THR A 339 14.01 -16.96 -6.53
N ILE A 340 13.74 -16.65 -7.82
CA ILE A 340 12.43 -16.13 -8.23
C ILE A 340 11.32 -17.12 -7.86
N ARG A 341 11.51 -18.43 -8.17
CA ARG A 341 10.53 -19.46 -7.82
C ARG A 341 10.24 -19.50 -6.31
N ASN A 342 11.28 -19.39 -5.47
CA ASN A 342 11.09 -19.39 -4.02
C ASN A 342 10.23 -18.24 -3.50
N TYR A 343 10.27 -17.03 -4.12
CA TYR A 343 9.41 -15.91 -3.72
C TYR A 343 7.92 -16.16 -3.95
N PHE A 344 7.58 -17.07 -4.84
CA PHE A 344 6.19 -17.37 -5.20
C PHE A 344 5.66 -18.65 -4.56
N GLU A 345 6.50 -19.65 -4.35
CA GLU A 345 6.10 -21.02 -4.05
C GLU A 345 6.43 -21.47 -2.61
N ASN A 346 7.06 -20.61 -1.80
CA ASN A 346 7.32 -20.90 -0.38
C ASN A 346 6.14 -20.48 0.52
#